data_6d5c64097cd1b46cf7bf820efcb88208
#
_entry.id   6d5c64097cd1b46cf7bf820efcb88208
#
_cell.length_a   1.000
_cell.length_b   1.000
_cell.length_c   1.000
_cell.angle_alpha   90.00
_cell.angle_beta   90.00
_cell.angle_gamma   90.00
#
_symmetry.space_group_name_H-M   'P 1'
#
loop_
_entity.id
_entity.type
_entity.pdbx_description
1 polymer ?
#
loop_
_entity_poly.entity_id
_entity_poly.type
_entity_poly.pdbx_seq_one_letter_code
_entity_poly.pdbx_strand_id
1 'polypeptide(L)'
;GKVGLIAIPTTSGTGSEVTSFAVVNDTDNHVKYPLISDSLTADEAILDAELVRSVPPAITADTGMDVLTHAIESYVSINHNEFSAALAEKAMEICGVFLLRAYLDGSDMHARQKMHVASCLAGLSFNAAGLGITHSMAHQLGAIFHIPHGRANAMLLPHIVEYNANINKRSRSQKEYLPAVKRYSNIAHLLGLSNYNEVMSVRSLVNWIQFMQKEMNIPLTIEEMKTITPDAYFAAVDKMADMALADAWTAANPRVPKKED
;
A
#
# COMPACT_ATOMS: atom_id res chain seq x y z
N GLY A 1 13.94 28.61 -16.60
CA GLY A 1 12.71 27.91 -16.86
C GLY A 1 12.80 26.49 -16.31
N LYS A 2 11.67 25.87 -15.97
CA LYS A 2 11.61 24.45 -15.58
C LYS A 2 12.08 23.59 -16.76
N VAL A 3 12.98 22.64 -16.52
CA VAL A 3 13.32 21.63 -17.51
C VAL A 3 12.16 20.64 -17.55
N GLY A 4 11.66 20.29 -18.76
CA GLY A 4 10.60 19.29 -18.91
C GLY A 4 11.08 17.92 -18.41
N LEU A 5 10.22 17.21 -17.66
CA LEU A 5 10.49 15.89 -17.12
C LEU A 5 9.49 14.89 -17.71
N ILE A 6 10.00 13.85 -18.37
CA ILE A 6 9.21 12.70 -18.84
C ILE A 6 9.57 11.51 -17.97
N ALA A 7 8.59 10.89 -17.34
CA ALA A 7 8.77 9.69 -16.52
C ALA A 7 8.30 8.45 -17.26
N ILE A 8 9.14 7.43 -17.30
CA ILE A 8 8.85 6.13 -17.94
C ILE A 8 9.12 5.04 -16.88
N PRO A 9 8.10 4.59 -16.14
CA PRO A 9 8.30 3.63 -15.07
C PRO A 9 8.63 2.23 -15.60
N THR A 10 9.53 1.53 -14.91
CA THR A 10 9.98 0.17 -15.21
C THR A 10 9.50 -0.86 -14.19
N THR A 11 8.62 -0.44 -13.29
CA THR A 11 7.88 -1.30 -12.33
C THR A 11 6.44 -0.84 -12.26
N SER A 12 5.53 -1.73 -11.90
CA SER A 12 4.12 -1.42 -11.66
C SER A 12 3.86 -1.43 -10.15
N GLY A 13 4.18 -0.34 -9.46
CA GLY A 13 4.14 -0.29 -8.00
C GLY A 13 4.05 1.12 -7.43
N THR A 14 5.11 1.88 -7.56
CA THR A 14 5.31 3.13 -6.83
C THR A 14 4.41 4.29 -7.25
N GLY A 15 3.93 4.31 -8.50
CA GLY A 15 3.21 5.47 -9.04
C GLY A 15 4.05 6.76 -9.08
N SER A 16 5.38 6.64 -8.98
CA SER A 16 6.30 7.80 -8.89
C SER A 16 6.27 8.69 -10.13
N GLU A 17 5.81 8.19 -11.26
CA GLU A 17 5.65 8.93 -12.51
C GLU A 17 4.56 10.00 -12.46
N VAL A 18 3.67 9.97 -11.47
CA VAL A 18 2.54 10.90 -11.32
C VAL A 18 2.46 11.54 -9.94
N THR A 19 3.50 11.39 -9.11
CA THR A 19 3.49 11.92 -7.74
C THR A 19 4.46 13.07 -7.55
N SER A 20 4.16 13.93 -6.58
CA SER A 20 4.97 15.09 -6.20
C SER A 20 5.97 14.79 -5.08
N PHE A 21 6.30 13.50 -4.89
CA PHE A 21 7.19 13.05 -3.81
C PHE A 21 8.51 12.52 -4.38
N ALA A 22 9.60 12.85 -3.69
CA ALA A 22 10.91 12.22 -3.91
C ALA A 22 11.55 11.92 -2.56
N VAL A 23 12.32 10.84 -2.49
CA VAL A 23 13.08 10.50 -1.28
C VAL A 23 14.56 10.61 -1.61
N VAL A 24 15.24 11.52 -0.95
CA VAL A 24 16.69 11.71 -1.07
C VAL A 24 17.39 11.01 0.07
N ASN A 25 18.39 10.18 -0.25
CA ASN A 25 19.26 9.57 0.74
C ASN A 25 20.46 10.49 0.97
N ASP A 26 20.58 11.02 2.17
CA ASP A 26 21.81 11.63 2.67
C ASP A 26 22.70 10.50 3.19
N THR A 27 23.69 10.14 2.39
CA THR A 27 24.60 9.02 2.70
C THR A 27 25.59 9.37 3.82
N ASP A 28 25.88 10.64 4.00
CA ASP A 28 26.85 11.11 5.01
C ASP A 28 26.25 11.11 6.42
N ASN A 29 24.97 11.46 6.51
CA ASN A 29 24.22 11.48 7.78
C ASN A 29 23.34 10.25 8.00
N HIS A 30 23.27 9.31 7.05
CA HIS A 30 22.39 8.13 7.06
C HIS A 30 20.92 8.47 7.29
N VAL A 31 20.44 9.55 6.67
CA VAL A 31 19.06 10.03 6.79
C VAL A 31 18.36 10.01 5.43
N LYS A 32 17.08 9.67 5.43
CA LYS A 32 16.21 9.79 4.27
C LYS A 32 15.30 11.01 4.43
N TYR A 33 15.36 11.92 3.47
CA TYR A 33 14.51 13.11 3.44
C TYR A 33 13.42 12.97 2.40
N PRO A 34 12.14 12.96 2.81
CA PRO A 34 11.05 13.12 1.85
C PRO A 34 11.03 14.58 1.37
N LEU A 35 11.07 14.75 0.06
CA LEU A 35 10.84 16.04 -0.59
C LEU A 35 9.44 16.01 -1.17
N ILE A 36 8.67 17.08 -0.93
CA ILE A 36 7.31 17.24 -1.43
C ILE A 36 7.23 18.57 -2.15
N SER A 37 6.96 18.53 -3.45
CA SER A 37 6.78 19.73 -4.26
C SER A 37 6.09 19.40 -5.57
N ASP A 38 5.11 20.20 -5.96
CA ASP A 38 4.45 20.06 -7.26
C ASP A 38 5.43 20.14 -8.44
N SER A 39 6.58 20.80 -8.25
CA SER A 39 7.63 20.87 -9.25
C SER A 39 8.37 19.55 -9.50
N LEU A 40 8.19 18.55 -8.62
CA LEU A 40 8.75 17.21 -8.78
C LEU A 40 7.87 16.30 -9.66
N THR A 41 6.61 16.67 -9.85
CA THR A 41 5.71 15.92 -10.72
C THR A 41 6.20 15.99 -12.17
N ALA A 42 6.29 14.85 -12.83
CA ALA A 42 6.64 14.79 -14.24
C ALA A 42 5.59 15.53 -15.10
N ASP A 43 6.06 16.14 -16.19
CA ASP A 43 5.17 16.83 -17.14
C ASP A 43 4.43 15.80 -18.03
N GLU A 44 5.05 14.64 -18.26
CA GLU A 44 4.48 13.52 -19.02
C GLU A 44 4.87 12.19 -18.36
N ALA A 45 3.95 11.22 -18.37
CA ALA A 45 4.20 9.84 -17.96
C ALA A 45 3.89 8.88 -19.12
N ILE A 46 4.84 8.02 -19.48
CA ILE A 46 4.67 7.00 -20.51
C ILE A 46 4.56 5.64 -19.88
N LEU A 47 3.40 5.01 -20.00
CA LEU A 47 3.10 3.68 -19.45
C LEU A 47 3.22 2.62 -20.56
N ASP A 48 4.41 2.05 -20.69
CA ASP A 48 4.70 1.01 -21.68
C ASP A 48 4.89 -0.36 -20.97
N ALA A 49 3.95 -1.26 -21.19
CA ALA A 49 3.99 -2.60 -20.59
C ALA A 49 5.19 -3.44 -21.03
N GLU A 50 5.80 -3.18 -22.19
CA GLU A 50 6.99 -3.88 -22.62
C GLU A 50 8.18 -3.67 -21.67
N LEU A 51 8.26 -2.51 -21.02
CA LEU A 51 9.33 -2.19 -20.07
C LEU A 51 9.19 -2.94 -18.73
N VAL A 52 8.01 -3.48 -18.43
CA VAL A 52 7.75 -4.29 -17.22
C VAL A 52 7.61 -5.78 -17.52
N ARG A 53 7.80 -6.20 -18.78
CA ARG A 53 7.65 -7.59 -19.23
C ARG A 53 8.60 -8.55 -18.50
N SER A 54 9.84 -8.12 -18.29
CA SER A 54 10.88 -8.93 -17.66
C SER A 54 10.92 -8.86 -16.14
N VAL A 55 9.99 -8.14 -15.50
CA VAL A 55 9.93 -8.02 -14.05
C VAL A 55 9.67 -9.39 -13.42
N PRO A 56 10.56 -9.88 -12.53
CA PRO A 56 10.41 -11.19 -11.91
C PRO A 56 9.13 -11.33 -11.06
N PRO A 57 8.59 -12.56 -10.90
CA PRO A 57 7.38 -12.79 -10.12
C PRO A 57 7.44 -12.20 -8.69
N ALA A 58 8.55 -12.36 -7.98
CA ALA A 58 8.70 -11.83 -6.62
C ALA A 58 8.57 -10.29 -6.57
N ILE A 59 9.15 -9.58 -7.55
CA ILE A 59 9.03 -8.13 -7.66
C ILE A 59 7.61 -7.75 -8.10
N THR A 60 7.01 -8.52 -9.02
CA THR A 60 5.61 -8.32 -9.43
C THR A 60 4.66 -8.43 -8.23
N ALA A 61 4.89 -9.41 -7.33
CA ALA A 61 4.13 -9.60 -6.11
C ALA A 61 4.28 -8.40 -5.16
N ASP A 62 5.53 -8.04 -4.83
CA ASP A 62 5.83 -6.95 -3.90
C ASP A 62 5.26 -5.62 -4.42
N THR A 63 5.54 -5.27 -5.68
CA THR A 63 5.08 -4.00 -6.26
C THR A 63 3.57 -3.97 -6.51
N GLY A 64 2.95 -5.09 -6.88
CA GLY A 64 1.51 -5.17 -7.08
C GLY A 64 0.73 -5.08 -5.77
N MET A 65 1.23 -5.67 -4.68
CA MET A 65 0.66 -5.47 -3.35
C MET A 65 0.86 -4.05 -2.83
N ASP A 66 1.93 -3.39 -3.25
CA ASP A 66 2.14 -1.96 -2.98
C ASP A 66 1.07 -1.10 -3.66
N VAL A 67 0.76 -1.37 -4.94
CA VAL A 67 -0.38 -0.72 -5.64
C VAL A 67 -1.68 -0.91 -4.87
N LEU A 68 -1.96 -2.12 -4.43
CA LEU A 68 -3.17 -2.42 -3.66
C LEU A 68 -3.20 -1.65 -2.34
N THR A 69 -2.06 -1.56 -1.65
CA THR A 69 -1.93 -0.81 -0.39
C THR A 69 -2.12 0.69 -0.62
N HIS A 70 -1.49 1.27 -1.66
CA HIS A 70 -1.70 2.66 -2.06
C HIS A 70 -3.18 2.97 -2.29
N ALA A 71 -3.86 2.13 -3.08
CA ALA A 71 -5.27 2.32 -3.39
C ALA A 71 -6.16 2.19 -2.15
N ILE A 72 -5.93 1.19 -1.30
CA ILE A 72 -6.71 0.98 -0.07
C ILE A 72 -6.49 2.15 0.91
N GLU A 73 -5.24 2.54 1.18
CA GLU A 73 -4.95 3.60 2.13
C GLU A 73 -5.45 4.97 1.66
N SER A 74 -5.23 5.32 0.39
CA SER A 74 -5.75 6.58 -0.16
C SER A 74 -7.29 6.61 -0.17
N TYR A 75 -7.95 5.48 -0.40
CA TYR A 75 -9.41 5.38 -0.35
C TYR A 75 -9.96 5.63 1.06
N VAL A 76 -9.32 5.10 2.10
CA VAL A 76 -9.77 5.26 3.49
C VAL A 76 -9.18 6.46 4.21
N SER A 77 -8.23 7.16 3.60
CA SER A 77 -7.60 8.37 4.14
C SER A 77 -8.64 9.40 4.57
N ILE A 78 -8.37 10.14 5.66
CA ILE A 78 -9.24 11.26 6.08
C ILE A 78 -9.26 12.42 5.08
N ASN A 79 -8.26 12.50 4.20
CA ASN A 79 -8.12 13.53 3.17
C ASN A 79 -8.70 13.09 1.82
N HIS A 80 -9.34 11.91 1.72
CA HIS A 80 -9.94 11.45 0.49
C HIS A 80 -11.01 12.42 -0.05
N ASN A 81 -11.18 12.44 -1.35
CA ASN A 81 -12.25 13.14 -2.04
C ASN A 81 -12.81 12.25 -3.16
N GLU A 82 -13.85 12.71 -3.84
CA GLU A 82 -14.52 11.94 -4.90
C GLU A 82 -13.57 11.53 -6.03
N PHE A 83 -12.61 12.39 -6.39
CA PHE A 83 -11.65 12.09 -7.46
C PHE A 83 -10.65 11.02 -7.03
N SER A 84 -10.03 11.19 -5.86
CA SER A 84 -9.08 10.20 -5.33
C SER A 84 -9.76 8.85 -5.07
N ALA A 85 -10.99 8.86 -4.56
CA ALA A 85 -11.76 7.65 -4.32
C ALA A 85 -12.03 6.88 -5.63
N ALA A 86 -12.48 7.56 -6.69
CA ALA A 86 -12.74 6.92 -7.98
C ALA A 86 -11.47 6.29 -8.60
N LEU A 87 -10.33 6.97 -8.47
CA LEU A 87 -9.03 6.45 -8.94
C LEU A 87 -8.60 5.22 -8.14
N ALA A 88 -8.75 5.27 -6.81
CA ALA A 88 -8.43 4.14 -5.92
C ALA A 88 -9.32 2.93 -6.20
N GLU A 89 -10.64 3.14 -6.35
CA GLU A 89 -11.59 2.08 -6.69
C GLU A 89 -11.18 1.39 -7.99
N LYS A 90 -10.86 2.15 -9.01
CA LYS A 90 -10.43 1.58 -10.30
C LYS A 90 -9.11 0.83 -10.19
N ALA A 91 -8.16 1.31 -9.41
CA ALA A 91 -6.91 0.60 -9.16
C ALA A 91 -7.16 -0.74 -8.44
N MET A 92 -8.02 -0.75 -7.41
CA MET A 92 -8.38 -1.97 -6.66
C MET A 92 -9.11 -3.00 -7.54
N GLU A 93 -10.07 -2.59 -8.38
CA GLU A 93 -10.73 -3.48 -9.35
C GLU A 93 -9.71 -4.15 -10.26
N ILE A 94 -8.77 -3.39 -10.80
CA ILE A 94 -7.73 -3.91 -11.69
C ILE A 94 -6.83 -4.90 -10.94
N CYS A 95 -6.38 -4.56 -9.73
CA CYS A 95 -5.57 -5.46 -8.89
C CYS A 95 -6.30 -6.77 -8.61
N GLY A 96 -7.59 -6.70 -8.27
CA GLY A 96 -8.41 -7.87 -7.98
C GLY A 96 -8.49 -8.88 -9.13
N VAL A 97 -8.38 -8.42 -10.36
CA VAL A 97 -8.46 -9.27 -11.57
C VAL A 97 -7.09 -9.65 -12.12
N PHE A 98 -6.14 -8.72 -12.11
CA PHE A 98 -4.94 -8.85 -12.93
C PHE A 98 -3.64 -9.08 -12.15
N LEU A 99 -3.58 -8.78 -10.84
CA LEU A 99 -2.34 -8.93 -10.08
C LEU A 99 -1.85 -10.38 -10.06
N LEU A 100 -2.72 -11.31 -9.67
CA LEU A 100 -2.34 -12.72 -9.62
C LEU A 100 -2.02 -13.28 -11.02
N ARG A 101 -2.71 -12.82 -12.06
CA ARG A 101 -2.41 -13.20 -13.45
C ARG A 101 -1.02 -12.73 -13.87
N ALA A 102 -0.69 -11.46 -13.60
CA ALA A 102 0.63 -10.92 -13.92
C ALA A 102 1.76 -11.61 -13.14
N TYR A 103 1.48 -12.07 -11.92
CA TYR A 103 2.41 -12.85 -11.10
C TYR A 103 2.63 -14.26 -11.64
N LEU A 104 1.56 -14.99 -11.98
CA LEU A 104 1.60 -16.38 -12.44
C LEU A 104 2.16 -16.50 -13.86
N ASP A 105 1.84 -15.55 -14.72
CA ASP A 105 2.33 -15.48 -16.10
C ASP A 105 2.86 -14.08 -16.43
N GLY A 106 4.17 -13.91 -16.29
CA GLY A 106 4.84 -12.66 -16.63
C GLY A 106 4.77 -12.30 -18.11
N SER A 107 4.39 -13.23 -19.00
CA SER A 107 4.19 -13.01 -20.43
C SER A 107 2.78 -12.55 -20.80
N ASP A 108 1.83 -12.55 -19.85
CA ASP A 108 0.50 -11.97 -20.03
C ASP A 108 0.59 -10.43 -20.11
N MET A 109 0.89 -9.93 -21.31
CA MET A 109 1.07 -8.51 -21.56
C MET A 109 -0.19 -7.69 -21.27
N HIS A 110 -1.38 -8.31 -21.37
CA HIS A 110 -2.60 -7.62 -20.98
C HIS A 110 -2.66 -7.41 -19.47
N ALA A 111 -2.32 -8.42 -18.67
CA ALA A 111 -2.25 -8.27 -17.21
C ALA A 111 -1.15 -7.28 -16.81
N ARG A 112 0.03 -7.33 -17.45
CA ARG A 112 1.11 -6.35 -17.24
C ARG A 112 0.65 -4.92 -17.50
N GLN A 113 0.01 -4.66 -18.65
CA GLN A 113 -0.51 -3.34 -18.99
C GLN A 113 -1.56 -2.87 -17.98
N LYS A 114 -2.46 -3.77 -17.55
CA LYS A 114 -3.47 -3.43 -16.55
C LYS A 114 -2.85 -3.06 -15.21
N MET A 115 -1.89 -3.84 -14.72
CA MET A 115 -1.18 -3.54 -13.47
C MET A 115 -0.37 -2.24 -13.58
N HIS A 116 0.20 -1.93 -14.74
CA HIS A 116 0.91 -0.67 -14.98
C HIS A 116 -0.02 0.53 -14.89
N VAL A 117 -1.21 0.42 -15.47
CA VAL A 117 -2.28 1.43 -15.33
C VAL A 117 -2.76 1.54 -13.88
N ALA A 118 -2.96 0.41 -13.17
CA ALA A 118 -3.39 0.41 -11.78
C ALA A 118 -2.39 1.14 -10.87
N SER A 119 -1.08 0.95 -11.10
CA SER A 119 -0.01 1.65 -10.40
C SER A 119 -0.14 3.18 -10.57
N CYS A 120 -0.32 3.64 -11.79
CA CYS A 120 -0.50 5.06 -12.08
C CYS A 120 -1.78 5.62 -11.42
N LEU A 121 -2.91 4.92 -11.52
CA LEU A 121 -4.17 5.33 -10.88
C LEU A 121 -4.04 5.43 -9.36
N ALA A 122 -3.41 4.44 -8.72
CA ALA A 122 -3.14 4.47 -7.29
C ALA A 122 -2.18 5.64 -6.93
N GLY A 123 -1.17 5.90 -7.77
CA GLY A 123 -0.27 7.05 -7.65
C GLY A 123 -1.01 8.38 -7.64
N LEU A 124 -1.88 8.61 -8.61
CA LEU A 124 -2.72 9.81 -8.67
C LEU A 124 -3.66 9.91 -7.46
N SER A 125 -4.22 8.79 -7.00
CA SER A 125 -5.09 8.76 -5.83
C SER A 125 -4.35 9.19 -4.57
N PHE A 126 -3.24 8.54 -4.24
CA PHE A 126 -2.53 8.87 -2.99
C PHE A 126 -1.79 10.21 -3.05
N ASN A 127 -1.41 10.67 -4.23
CA ASN A 127 -0.87 12.02 -4.40
C ASN A 127 -1.86 13.10 -3.95
N ALA A 128 -3.16 12.84 -4.14
CA ALA A 128 -4.24 13.74 -3.73
C ALA A 128 -4.71 13.53 -2.28
N ALA A 129 -4.75 12.28 -1.81
CA ALA A 129 -5.37 11.90 -0.53
C ALA A 129 -4.37 11.57 0.59
N GLY A 130 -3.09 11.36 0.25
CA GLY A 130 -2.12 10.79 1.16
C GLY A 130 -2.32 9.30 1.37
N LEU A 131 -1.51 8.74 2.25
CA LEU A 131 -1.50 7.32 2.64
C LEU A 131 -1.91 7.17 4.12
N GLY A 132 -1.45 6.12 4.79
CA GLY A 132 -1.78 5.84 6.17
C GLY A 132 -0.66 5.13 6.92
N ILE A 133 -1.03 4.52 8.05
CA ILE A 133 -0.07 3.92 8.96
C ILE A 133 0.58 2.64 8.40
N THR A 134 0.00 1.97 7.40
CA THR A 134 0.65 0.84 6.74
C THR A 134 2.00 1.28 6.17
N HIS A 135 2.00 2.39 5.41
CA HIS A 135 3.22 2.95 4.84
C HIS A 135 4.18 3.47 5.91
N SER A 136 3.66 4.18 6.92
CA SER A 136 4.49 4.68 8.02
C SER A 136 5.26 3.56 8.75
N MET A 137 4.61 2.41 8.98
CA MET A 137 5.24 1.24 9.58
C MET A 137 6.18 0.52 8.60
N ALA A 138 5.77 0.40 7.32
CA ALA A 138 6.59 -0.23 6.28
C ALA A 138 7.92 0.50 6.06
N HIS A 139 7.94 1.82 6.17
CA HIS A 139 9.17 2.62 6.12
C HIS A 139 10.16 2.19 7.20
N GLN A 140 9.69 1.91 8.41
CA GLN A 140 10.54 1.52 9.52
C GLN A 140 11.10 0.11 9.35
N LEU A 141 10.26 -0.83 8.89
CA LEU A 141 10.70 -2.19 8.57
C LEU A 141 11.75 -2.18 7.44
N GLY A 142 11.54 -1.35 6.42
CA GLY A 142 12.49 -1.17 5.34
C GLY A 142 13.81 -0.53 5.78
N ALA A 143 13.74 0.50 6.65
CA ALA A 143 14.92 1.22 7.13
C ALA A 143 15.80 0.37 8.06
N ILE A 144 15.20 -0.42 8.96
CA ILE A 144 15.93 -1.16 9.99
C ILE A 144 16.29 -2.57 9.54
N PHE A 145 15.38 -3.26 8.86
CA PHE A 145 15.54 -4.67 8.49
C PHE A 145 15.74 -4.91 7.00
N HIS A 146 15.76 -3.84 6.20
CA HIS A 146 15.93 -3.92 4.74
C HIS A 146 14.87 -4.78 4.04
N ILE A 147 13.66 -4.85 4.60
CA ILE A 147 12.53 -5.51 3.96
C ILE A 147 12.12 -4.70 2.73
N PRO A 148 11.94 -5.33 1.54
CA PRO A 148 11.43 -4.64 0.37
C PRO A 148 10.12 -3.90 0.68
N HIS A 149 10.00 -2.66 0.22
CA HIS A 149 8.90 -1.75 0.60
C HIS A 149 7.51 -2.36 0.39
N GLY A 150 7.22 -2.83 -0.83
CA GLY A 150 5.93 -3.44 -1.14
C GLY A 150 5.64 -4.72 -0.35
N ARG A 151 6.70 -5.49 -0.01
CA ARG A 151 6.57 -6.65 0.87
C ARG A 151 6.21 -6.26 2.30
N ALA A 152 6.85 -5.22 2.85
CA ALA A 152 6.51 -4.71 4.17
C ALA A 152 5.06 -4.20 4.20
N ASN A 153 4.64 -3.45 3.18
CA ASN A 153 3.26 -3.00 3.03
C ASN A 153 2.29 -4.19 2.97
N ALA A 154 2.59 -5.19 2.14
CA ALA A 154 1.75 -6.38 2.03
C ALA A 154 1.56 -7.08 3.39
N MET A 155 2.64 -7.31 4.13
CA MET A 155 2.60 -8.00 5.43
C MET A 155 1.78 -7.24 6.47
N LEU A 156 1.84 -5.91 6.47
CA LEU A 156 1.14 -5.05 7.43
C LEU A 156 -0.33 -4.84 7.09
N LEU A 157 -0.67 -4.76 5.80
CA LEU A 157 -1.99 -4.34 5.32
C LEU A 157 -3.17 -5.05 5.98
N PRO A 158 -3.24 -6.41 6.09
CA PRO A 158 -4.38 -7.07 6.71
C PRO A 158 -4.57 -6.66 8.17
N HIS A 159 -3.49 -6.50 8.92
CA HIS A 159 -3.51 -6.08 10.32
C HIS A 159 -3.99 -4.65 10.49
N ILE A 160 -3.56 -3.75 9.60
CA ILE A 160 -3.98 -2.35 9.63
C ILE A 160 -5.43 -2.19 9.21
N VAL A 161 -5.93 -2.96 8.25
CA VAL A 161 -7.37 -2.99 7.92
C VAL A 161 -8.19 -3.38 9.15
N GLU A 162 -7.80 -4.43 9.88
CA GLU A 162 -8.47 -4.84 11.12
C GLU A 162 -8.38 -3.78 12.21
N TYR A 163 -7.21 -3.17 12.38
CA TYR A 163 -6.97 -2.09 13.35
C TYR A 163 -7.86 -0.87 13.06
N ASN A 164 -7.80 -0.36 11.85
CA ASN A 164 -8.57 0.82 11.43
C ASN A 164 -10.08 0.58 11.50
N ALA A 165 -10.54 -0.63 11.22
CA ALA A 165 -11.93 -1.02 11.34
C ALA A 165 -12.37 -1.34 12.78
N ASN A 166 -11.43 -1.44 13.74
CA ASN A 166 -11.66 -1.81 15.14
C ASN A 166 -12.40 -3.15 15.31
N ILE A 167 -12.17 -4.11 14.42
CA ILE A 167 -12.89 -5.40 14.41
C ILE A 167 -12.20 -6.52 15.19
N ASN A 168 -10.98 -6.27 15.71
CA ASN A 168 -10.22 -7.23 16.53
C ASN A 168 -10.76 -7.37 17.94
N LYS A 169 -11.40 -6.33 18.49
CA LYS A 169 -12.04 -6.41 19.78
C LYS A 169 -13.38 -7.13 19.64
N ARG A 170 -13.68 -8.04 20.56
CA ARG A 170 -15.01 -8.66 20.67
C ARG A 170 -16.03 -7.61 21.16
N SER A 171 -16.16 -6.51 20.42
CA SER A 171 -17.18 -5.51 20.73
C SER A 171 -18.57 -6.08 20.45
N ARG A 172 -19.47 -5.91 21.40
CA ARG A 172 -20.87 -6.35 21.28
C ARG A 172 -21.78 -5.23 20.76
N SER A 173 -21.24 -4.05 20.52
CA SER A 173 -22.02 -2.86 20.11
C SER A 173 -21.53 -2.32 18.78
N GLN A 174 -22.43 -2.25 17.78
CA GLN A 174 -22.16 -1.60 16.47
C GLN A 174 -21.73 -0.13 16.60
N LYS A 175 -22.05 0.55 17.71
CA LYS A 175 -21.68 1.95 17.97
C LYS A 175 -20.17 2.14 18.17
N GLU A 176 -19.43 1.06 18.37
CA GLU A 176 -17.97 1.11 18.57
C GLU A 176 -17.17 0.95 17.26
N TYR A 177 -17.83 0.67 16.14
CA TYR A 177 -17.14 0.61 14.85
C TYR A 177 -16.84 2.00 14.32
N LEU A 178 -15.62 2.17 13.83
CA LEU A 178 -15.16 3.43 13.27
C LEU A 178 -15.75 3.67 11.87
N PRO A 179 -15.84 4.93 11.41
CA PRO A 179 -16.32 5.25 10.05
C PRO A 179 -15.58 4.49 8.95
N ALA A 180 -14.33 4.09 9.18
CA ALA A 180 -13.53 3.30 8.26
C ALA A 180 -14.15 1.94 7.91
N VAL A 181 -14.95 1.32 8.82
CA VAL A 181 -15.65 0.05 8.53
C VAL A 181 -16.48 0.13 7.26
N LYS A 182 -17.26 1.20 7.10
CA LYS A 182 -18.09 1.38 5.90
C LYS A 182 -17.23 1.46 4.63
N ARG A 183 -16.12 2.18 4.67
CA ARG A 183 -15.23 2.32 3.52
C ARG A 183 -14.55 1.00 3.16
N TYR A 184 -14.04 0.25 4.14
CA TYR A 184 -13.50 -1.10 3.90
C TYR A 184 -14.58 -2.08 3.43
N SER A 185 -15.81 -1.97 3.92
CA SER A 185 -16.94 -2.77 3.42
C SER A 185 -17.26 -2.44 1.96
N ASN A 186 -17.17 -1.17 1.54
CA ASN A 186 -17.32 -0.77 0.15
C ASN A 186 -16.23 -1.37 -0.74
N ILE A 187 -14.96 -1.43 -0.27
CA ILE A 187 -13.89 -2.13 -0.98
C ILE A 187 -14.22 -3.62 -1.15
N ALA A 188 -14.68 -4.27 -0.07
CA ALA A 188 -15.09 -5.66 -0.17
C ALA A 188 -16.22 -5.85 -1.20
N HIS A 189 -17.17 -4.93 -1.24
CA HIS A 189 -18.25 -4.94 -2.22
C HIS A 189 -17.73 -4.79 -3.66
N LEU A 190 -16.84 -3.83 -3.88
CA LEU A 190 -16.18 -3.58 -5.17
C LEU A 190 -15.47 -4.83 -5.70
N LEU A 191 -14.82 -5.58 -4.82
CA LEU A 191 -14.08 -6.79 -5.15
C LEU A 191 -14.96 -8.08 -5.18
N GLY A 192 -16.28 -7.95 -5.01
CA GLY A 192 -17.19 -9.10 -4.98
C GLY A 192 -17.10 -9.96 -3.72
N LEU A 193 -16.56 -9.41 -2.63
CA LEU A 193 -16.32 -10.10 -1.34
C LEU A 193 -17.37 -9.77 -0.29
N SER A 194 -18.48 -9.13 -0.68
CA SER A 194 -19.56 -8.69 0.24
C SER A 194 -20.11 -9.83 1.08
N ASN A 195 -20.51 -9.50 2.30
CA ASN A 195 -21.09 -10.44 3.23
C ASN A 195 -22.32 -9.84 3.93
N TYR A 196 -22.92 -10.54 4.89
CA TYR A 196 -24.19 -10.20 5.55
C TYR A 196 -24.21 -8.81 6.20
N ASN A 197 -23.06 -8.29 6.61
CA ASN A 197 -22.93 -6.97 7.19
C ASN A 197 -21.53 -6.40 6.94
N GLU A 198 -21.35 -5.12 7.23
CA GLU A 198 -20.09 -4.40 6.99
C GLU A 198 -18.88 -5.08 7.66
N VAL A 199 -19.01 -5.51 8.91
CA VAL A 199 -17.90 -6.15 9.65
C VAL A 199 -17.49 -7.48 9.00
N MET A 200 -18.46 -8.29 8.57
CA MET A 200 -18.17 -9.54 7.88
C MET A 200 -17.57 -9.29 6.50
N SER A 201 -18.00 -8.24 5.81
CA SER A 201 -17.39 -7.81 4.55
C SER A 201 -15.94 -7.38 4.75
N VAL A 202 -15.61 -6.62 5.80
CA VAL A 202 -14.22 -6.28 6.14
C VAL A 202 -13.39 -7.53 6.44
N ARG A 203 -13.94 -8.50 7.16
CA ARG A 203 -13.25 -9.79 7.40
C ARG A 203 -12.98 -10.56 6.10
N SER A 204 -13.95 -10.55 5.17
CA SER A 204 -13.76 -11.13 3.84
C SER A 204 -12.65 -10.43 3.07
N LEU A 205 -12.55 -9.09 3.17
CA LEU A 205 -11.45 -8.32 2.56
C LEU A 205 -10.09 -8.73 3.17
N VAL A 206 -9.98 -8.80 4.49
CA VAL A 206 -8.75 -9.24 5.18
C VAL A 206 -8.33 -10.64 4.73
N ASN A 207 -9.27 -11.59 4.71
CA ASN A 207 -9.01 -12.95 4.27
C ASN A 207 -8.55 -13.00 2.79
N TRP A 208 -9.14 -12.15 1.94
CA TRP A 208 -8.75 -12.05 0.54
C TRP A 208 -7.34 -11.48 0.37
N ILE A 209 -6.97 -10.45 1.14
CA ILE A 209 -5.60 -9.90 1.13
C ILE A 209 -4.60 -11.00 1.53
N GLN A 210 -4.90 -11.75 2.61
CA GLN A 210 -4.06 -12.86 3.06
C GLN A 210 -4.00 -14.02 2.04
N PHE A 211 -5.09 -14.27 1.34
CA PHE A 211 -5.12 -15.23 0.22
C PHE A 211 -4.16 -14.77 -0.89
N MET A 212 -4.23 -13.52 -1.32
CA MET A 212 -3.33 -12.95 -2.33
C MET A 212 -1.86 -13.06 -1.92
N GLN A 213 -1.54 -12.77 -0.65
CA GLN A 213 -0.18 -12.93 -0.12
C GLN A 213 0.31 -14.38 -0.26
N LYS A 214 -0.50 -15.35 0.16
CA LYS A 214 -0.17 -16.79 0.08
C LYS A 214 0.06 -17.25 -1.34
N GLU A 215 -0.86 -16.91 -2.27
CA GLU A 215 -0.75 -17.28 -3.68
C GLU A 215 0.52 -16.70 -4.34
N MET A 216 1.00 -15.56 -3.85
CA MET A 216 2.20 -14.89 -4.36
C MET A 216 3.46 -15.17 -3.51
N ASN A 217 3.41 -16.13 -2.59
CA ASN A 217 4.54 -16.49 -1.71
C ASN A 217 5.11 -15.31 -0.91
N ILE A 218 4.26 -14.36 -0.50
CA ILE A 218 4.64 -13.28 0.41
C ILE A 218 4.49 -13.79 1.85
N PRO A 219 5.51 -13.66 2.72
CA PRO A 219 5.41 -14.01 4.12
C PRO A 219 4.26 -13.28 4.82
N LEU A 220 3.54 -13.97 5.68
CA LEU A 220 2.45 -13.35 6.46
C LEU A 220 2.95 -12.73 7.76
N THR A 221 4.11 -13.15 8.24
CA THR A 221 4.72 -12.69 9.49
C THR A 221 6.21 -12.41 9.32
N ILE A 222 6.75 -11.58 10.21
CA ILE A 222 8.21 -11.32 10.28
C ILE A 222 9.00 -12.62 10.54
N GLU A 223 8.45 -13.53 11.35
CA GLU A 223 9.06 -14.81 11.65
C GLU A 223 9.26 -15.69 10.40
N GLU A 224 8.30 -15.69 9.49
CA GLU A 224 8.37 -16.45 8.25
C GLU A 224 9.51 -15.96 7.32
N MET A 225 9.95 -14.74 7.47
CA MET A 225 11.08 -14.21 6.69
C MET A 225 12.42 -14.89 7.03
N LYS A 226 12.58 -15.45 8.24
CA LYS A 226 13.78 -16.17 8.72
C LYS A 226 15.09 -15.36 8.69
N THR A 227 15.05 -14.10 8.29
CA THR A 227 16.21 -13.20 8.20
C THR A 227 16.32 -12.27 9.41
N ILE A 228 15.28 -12.22 10.24
CA ILE A 228 15.16 -11.32 11.40
C ILE A 228 14.96 -12.21 12.64
N THR A 229 15.85 -12.08 13.61
CA THR A 229 15.68 -12.80 14.88
C THR A 229 14.64 -12.12 15.76
N PRO A 230 13.88 -12.87 16.57
CA PRO A 230 12.91 -12.29 17.51
C PRO A 230 13.54 -11.20 18.41
N ASP A 231 14.73 -11.45 18.95
CA ASP A 231 15.43 -10.49 19.82
C ASP A 231 15.75 -9.17 19.09
N ALA A 232 16.23 -9.24 17.84
CA ALA A 232 16.50 -8.06 17.04
C ALA A 232 15.22 -7.28 16.74
N TYR A 233 14.13 -8.01 16.43
CA TYR A 233 12.83 -7.39 16.17
C TYR A 233 12.30 -6.67 17.41
N PHE A 234 12.22 -7.35 18.55
CA PHE A 234 11.68 -6.76 19.78
C PHE A 234 12.55 -5.62 20.33
N ALA A 235 13.87 -5.67 20.15
CA ALA A 235 14.75 -4.55 20.51
C ALA A 235 14.49 -3.28 19.67
N ALA A 236 13.95 -3.42 18.46
CA ALA A 236 13.69 -2.30 17.55
C ALA A 236 12.25 -1.76 17.64
N VAL A 237 11.29 -2.50 18.23
CA VAL A 237 9.84 -2.18 18.19
C VAL A 237 9.55 -0.78 18.71
N ASP A 238 10.06 -0.41 19.89
CA ASP A 238 9.80 0.91 20.49
C ASP A 238 10.25 2.06 19.60
N LYS A 239 11.46 1.92 19.02
CA LYS A 239 12.00 2.90 18.09
C LYS A 239 11.18 2.97 16.80
N MET A 240 10.80 1.83 16.24
CA MET A 240 9.97 1.77 15.03
C MET A 240 8.61 2.41 15.27
N ALA A 241 7.99 2.17 16.42
CA ALA A 241 6.70 2.77 16.78
C ALA A 241 6.79 4.30 16.86
N ASP A 242 7.80 4.84 17.55
CA ASP A 242 8.01 6.29 17.64
C ASP A 242 8.23 6.92 16.26
N MET A 243 9.03 6.28 15.41
CA MET A 243 9.30 6.77 14.05
C MET A 243 8.06 6.67 13.14
N ALA A 244 7.28 5.60 13.25
CA ALA A 244 6.03 5.45 12.48
C ALA A 244 4.98 6.49 12.88
N LEU A 245 4.88 6.80 14.19
CA LEU A 245 3.98 7.85 14.67
C LEU A 245 4.40 9.25 14.21
N ALA A 246 5.69 9.48 14.01
CA ALA A 246 6.23 10.75 13.51
C ALA A 246 6.22 10.84 11.97
N ASP A 247 5.94 9.76 11.28
CA ASP A 247 5.88 9.73 9.81
C ASP A 247 4.71 10.56 9.28
N ALA A 248 4.95 11.28 8.19
CA ALA A 248 3.96 12.21 7.60
C ALA A 248 2.65 11.53 7.19
N TRP A 249 2.69 10.27 6.76
CA TRP A 249 1.50 9.54 6.32
C TRP A 249 0.56 9.15 7.46
N THR A 250 1.07 9.04 8.68
CA THR A 250 0.27 8.69 9.86
C THR A 250 -0.86 9.69 10.11
N ALA A 251 -0.66 10.97 9.79
CA ALA A 251 -1.65 12.00 9.97
C ALA A 251 -2.92 11.84 9.11
N ALA A 252 -2.82 11.11 7.98
CA ALA A 252 -3.95 10.86 7.08
C ALA A 252 -4.71 9.55 7.40
N ASN A 253 -4.22 8.76 8.39
CA ASN A 253 -4.85 7.49 8.75
C ASN A 253 -6.24 7.68 9.36
N PRO A 254 -7.25 6.85 9.01
CA PRO A 254 -8.63 7.04 9.48
C PRO A 254 -8.83 6.81 11.00
N ARG A 255 -7.90 6.09 11.64
CA ARG A 255 -7.86 5.94 13.10
C ARG A 255 -6.54 6.50 13.61
N VAL A 256 -6.60 7.40 14.58
CA VAL A 256 -5.39 7.96 15.21
C VAL A 256 -4.69 6.87 16.01
N PRO A 257 -3.46 6.47 15.61
CA PRO A 257 -2.73 5.44 16.31
C PRO A 257 -2.05 5.99 17.57
N LYS A 258 -1.81 5.09 18.51
CA LYS A 258 -1.05 5.36 19.73
C LYS A 258 0.07 4.34 19.84
N LYS A 259 1.11 4.69 20.60
CA LYS A 259 2.30 3.82 20.74
C LYS A 259 1.97 2.44 21.32
N GLU A 260 0.98 2.36 22.17
CA GLU A 260 0.51 1.12 22.81
C GLU A 260 -0.42 0.26 21.92
N ASP A 261 -0.87 0.77 20.76
CA ASP A 261 -1.71 0.03 19.83
C ASP A 261 -0.88 -0.96 19.00
#